data_cae68688726cbebb5817ed9984667fca
#
_entry.id   cae68688726cbebb5817ed9984667fca
#
_cell.length_a   1.000
_cell.length_b   1.000
_cell.length_c   1.000
_cell.angle_alpha   90.00
_cell.angle_beta   90.00
_cell.angle_gamma   90.00
#
_symmetry.space_group_name_H-M   'P 1'
#
loop_
_entity.id
_entity.type
_entity.pdbx_description
1 polymer ?
#
loop_
_entity_poly.entity_id
_entity_poly.type
_entity_poly.pdbx_seq_one_letter_code
_entity_poly.pdbx_strand_id
1 'polypeptide(L)'
;HAMTTGEDVEQAVAPGGVLSFLIDAKNKGIIRHIGFSAHSVEVAIELLDLFNFDSVLFPLNWTHYFQANFGPQVVERAVKKGTAVLALKALAFGKISDGENRAFPKCWYVPIEDSELADLALRFTLSQPITAAIPPGEEKFFDMAIDILDNFRPISDHETEYLKQRSCEAIPMFNLGE
;
A
#
# COMPACT_ATOMS: atom_id res chain seq x y z
N HIS A 1 -6.76 -0.24 12.24
CA HIS A 1 -6.73 0.54 11.01
C HIS A 1 -5.78 1.71 11.15
N ALA A 2 -4.96 1.91 10.12
CA ALA A 2 -3.95 2.97 10.03
C ALA A 2 -2.98 2.99 11.22
N MET A 3 -2.36 1.84 11.50
CA MET A 3 -1.30 1.74 12.51
C MET A 3 -0.09 2.57 12.06
N THR A 4 0.34 3.52 12.88
CA THR A 4 1.37 4.50 12.53
C THR A 4 2.46 4.65 13.58
N THR A 5 2.17 4.29 14.84
CA THR A 5 3.08 4.46 15.97
C THR A 5 3.26 3.16 16.77
N GLY A 6 4.34 3.05 17.54
CA GLY A 6 4.53 1.95 18.48
C GLY A 6 3.43 1.90 19.54
N GLU A 7 2.88 3.06 19.95
CA GLU A 7 1.75 3.12 20.88
C GLU A 7 0.50 2.45 20.30
N ASP A 8 0.22 2.64 18.99
CA ASP A 8 -0.87 1.93 18.32
C ASP A 8 -0.70 0.41 18.42
N VAL A 9 0.55 -0.08 18.26
CA VAL A 9 0.88 -1.51 18.40
C VAL A 9 0.64 -1.98 19.82
N GLU A 10 1.20 -1.29 20.81
CA GLU A 10 1.06 -1.62 22.21
C GLU A 10 -0.42 -1.72 22.62
N GLN A 11 -1.24 -0.74 22.23
CA GLN A 11 -2.69 -0.74 22.52
C GLN A 11 -3.42 -1.89 21.81
N ALA A 12 -3.05 -2.20 20.56
CA ALA A 12 -3.71 -3.24 19.79
C ALA A 12 -3.45 -4.65 20.35
N VAL A 13 -2.22 -4.91 20.86
CA VAL A 13 -1.80 -6.23 21.36
C VAL A 13 -1.95 -6.38 22.87
N ALA A 14 -2.29 -5.30 23.61
CA ALA A 14 -2.49 -5.34 25.06
C ALA A 14 -3.53 -6.38 25.47
N PRO A 15 -3.47 -6.92 26.69
CA PRO A 15 -4.52 -7.77 27.24
C PRO A 15 -5.90 -7.07 27.18
N GLY A 16 -6.87 -7.68 26.50
CA GLY A 16 -8.18 -7.07 26.22
C GLY A 16 -8.19 -6.05 25.08
N GLY A 17 -7.09 -5.86 24.37
CA GLY A 17 -6.99 -5.03 23.19
C GLY A 17 -7.71 -5.63 21.95
N VAL A 18 -7.71 -4.87 20.86
CA VAL A 18 -8.46 -5.25 19.65
C VAL A 18 -8.01 -6.59 19.07
N LEU A 19 -6.72 -6.93 19.15
CA LEU A 19 -6.22 -8.20 18.62
C LEU A 19 -6.82 -9.40 19.36
N SER A 20 -6.89 -9.36 20.70
CA SER A 20 -7.52 -10.44 21.48
C SER A 20 -9.00 -10.59 21.16
N PHE A 21 -9.74 -9.49 20.96
CA PHE A 21 -11.13 -9.52 20.51
C PHE A 21 -11.28 -10.18 19.14
N LEU A 22 -10.40 -9.84 18.18
CA LEU A 22 -10.43 -10.43 16.83
C LEU A 22 -10.09 -11.92 16.85
N ILE A 23 -9.13 -12.34 17.68
CA ILE A 23 -8.79 -13.76 17.87
C ILE A 23 -10.01 -14.52 18.41
N ASP A 24 -10.69 -14.00 19.40
CA ASP A 24 -11.91 -14.59 19.95
C ASP A 24 -13.01 -14.70 18.89
N ALA A 25 -13.21 -13.67 18.09
CA ALA A 25 -14.17 -13.65 16.99
C ALA A 25 -13.83 -14.70 15.92
N LYS A 26 -12.55 -14.87 15.60
CA LYS A 26 -12.05 -15.91 14.68
C LYS A 26 -12.29 -17.31 15.26
N ASN A 27 -11.99 -17.54 16.53
CA ASN A 27 -12.23 -18.81 17.22
C ASN A 27 -13.72 -19.18 17.30
N LYS A 28 -14.60 -18.18 17.40
CA LYS A 28 -16.08 -18.36 17.37
C LYS A 28 -16.64 -18.52 15.95
N GLY A 29 -15.80 -18.43 14.91
CA GLY A 29 -16.22 -18.54 13.51
C GLY A 29 -17.00 -17.31 13.00
N ILE A 30 -16.99 -16.18 13.72
CA ILE A 30 -17.65 -14.94 13.32
C ILE A 30 -16.88 -14.27 12.17
N ILE A 31 -15.55 -14.31 12.23
CA ILE A 31 -14.66 -13.85 11.15
C ILE A 31 -13.73 -14.99 10.73
N ARG A 32 -13.27 -14.95 9.48
CA ARG A 32 -12.37 -15.97 8.93
C ARG A 32 -10.92 -15.53 8.92
N HIS A 33 -10.68 -14.26 8.68
CA HIS A 33 -9.33 -13.70 8.47
C HIS A 33 -9.15 -12.45 9.32
N ILE A 34 -7.91 -12.22 9.77
CA ILE A 34 -7.49 -11.05 10.52
C ILE A 34 -6.39 -10.36 9.73
N GLY A 35 -6.57 -9.10 9.40
CA GLY A 35 -5.56 -8.26 8.77
C GLY A 35 -5.42 -6.92 9.46
N PHE A 36 -4.43 -6.16 9.06
CA PHE A 36 -4.22 -4.80 9.53
C PHE A 36 -3.85 -3.86 8.39
N SER A 37 -3.91 -2.55 8.64
CA SER A 37 -3.35 -1.53 7.77
C SER A 37 -2.34 -0.69 8.52
N ALA A 38 -1.24 -0.29 7.87
CA ALA A 38 -0.20 0.55 8.45
C ALA A 38 0.31 1.58 7.44
N HIS A 39 0.88 2.67 7.96
CA HIS A 39 1.55 3.72 7.19
C HIS A 39 2.99 3.98 7.66
N SER A 40 3.54 3.14 8.53
CA SER A 40 4.95 3.09 8.92
C SER A 40 5.51 1.71 8.60
N VAL A 41 6.71 1.67 8.05
CA VAL A 41 7.41 0.41 7.74
C VAL A 41 7.76 -0.34 9.01
N GLU A 42 8.25 0.37 10.02
CA GLU A 42 8.66 -0.18 11.30
C GLU A 42 7.48 -0.84 12.01
N VAL A 43 6.36 -0.12 12.10
CA VAL A 43 5.11 -0.59 12.71
C VAL A 43 4.54 -1.81 11.96
N ALA A 44 4.58 -1.77 10.63
CA ALA A 44 4.09 -2.90 9.83
C ALA A 44 4.94 -4.16 10.06
N ILE A 45 6.27 -4.03 10.12
CA ILE A 45 7.18 -5.14 10.39
C ILE A 45 6.98 -5.67 11.80
N GLU A 46 6.88 -4.80 12.79
CA GLU A 46 6.64 -5.17 14.19
C GLU A 46 5.34 -6.00 14.32
N LEU A 47 4.23 -5.53 13.74
CA LEU A 47 2.97 -6.27 13.74
C LEU A 47 3.09 -7.63 13.04
N LEU A 48 3.75 -7.69 11.87
CA LEU A 48 3.99 -8.94 11.18
C LEU A 48 4.80 -9.94 12.01
N ASP A 49 5.68 -9.45 12.88
CA ASP A 49 6.47 -10.31 13.77
C ASP A 49 5.71 -10.77 15.01
N LEU A 50 4.83 -9.94 15.54
CA LEU A 50 4.05 -10.22 16.74
C LEU A 50 2.93 -11.23 16.51
N PHE A 51 2.31 -11.26 15.33
CA PHE A 51 1.17 -12.14 15.05
C PHE A 51 1.14 -12.59 13.59
N ASN A 52 0.60 -13.79 13.34
CA ASN A 52 0.42 -14.31 11.98
C ASN A 52 -0.88 -13.74 11.37
N PHE A 53 -0.80 -12.53 10.83
CA PHE A 53 -1.92 -11.91 10.13
C PHE A 53 -2.17 -12.58 8.78
N ASP A 54 -3.44 -12.67 8.39
CA ASP A 54 -3.83 -13.18 7.07
C ASP A 54 -3.53 -12.15 5.96
N SER A 55 -3.58 -10.84 6.27
CA SER A 55 -3.29 -9.77 5.30
C SER A 55 -2.73 -8.50 5.93
N VAL A 56 -1.95 -7.74 5.15
CA VAL A 56 -1.54 -6.38 5.43
C VAL A 56 -1.96 -5.45 4.29
N LEU A 57 -2.60 -4.34 4.62
CA LEU A 57 -2.96 -3.26 3.70
C LEU A 57 -1.93 -2.13 3.88
N PHE A 58 -1.09 -1.90 2.86
CA PHE A 58 0.07 -1.01 2.96
C PHE A 58 0.25 -0.16 1.70
N PRO A 59 0.70 1.12 1.82
CA PRO A 59 1.03 1.93 0.66
C PRO A 59 2.23 1.36 -0.08
N LEU A 60 2.04 1.01 -1.34
CA LEU A 60 3.09 0.50 -2.20
C LEU A 60 2.91 1.07 -3.60
N ASN A 61 3.79 1.94 -4.01
CA ASN A 61 3.83 2.49 -5.35
C ASN A 61 5.27 2.83 -5.78
N TRP A 62 5.41 3.18 -7.04
CA TRP A 62 6.67 3.46 -7.70
C TRP A 62 7.47 4.62 -7.07
N THR A 63 6.81 5.72 -6.65
CA THR A 63 7.51 6.88 -6.04
C THR A 63 8.04 6.55 -4.66
N HIS A 64 7.24 5.88 -3.83
CA HIS A 64 7.68 5.40 -2.52
C HIS A 64 8.84 4.41 -2.64
N TYR A 65 8.72 3.50 -3.61
CA TYR A 65 9.71 2.44 -3.83
C TYR A 65 11.07 3.01 -4.23
N PHE A 66 11.09 3.90 -5.23
CA PHE A 66 12.34 4.37 -5.81
C PHE A 66 12.99 5.54 -5.08
N GLN A 67 12.20 6.46 -4.50
CA GLN A 67 12.74 7.66 -3.85
C GLN A 67 12.84 7.54 -2.34
N ALA A 68 11.83 6.93 -1.72
CA ALA A 68 11.68 6.94 -0.27
C ALA A 68 12.16 5.64 0.40
N ASN A 69 12.56 4.63 -0.37
CA ASN A 69 12.86 3.29 0.13
C ASN A 69 11.75 2.76 1.07
N PHE A 70 10.49 3.09 0.76
CA PHE A 70 9.34 2.80 1.59
C PHE A 70 8.47 1.72 0.94
N GLY A 71 8.28 0.60 1.61
CA GLY A 71 7.43 -0.51 1.19
C GLY A 71 8.12 -1.84 0.90
N PRO A 72 9.30 -1.90 0.22
CA PRO A 72 9.96 -3.17 -0.09
C PRO A 72 10.14 -4.08 1.12
N GLN A 73 10.51 -3.51 2.26
CA GLN A 73 10.78 -4.21 3.51
C GLN A 73 9.53 -4.91 4.05
N VAL A 74 8.36 -4.24 3.94
CA VAL A 74 7.07 -4.79 4.37
C VAL A 74 6.65 -5.94 3.45
N VAL A 75 6.81 -5.77 2.14
CA VAL A 75 6.52 -6.82 1.15
C VAL A 75 7.39 -8.05 1.41
N GLU A 76 8.70 -7.88 1.58
CA GLU A 76 9.62 -8.97 1.88
C GLU A 76 9.24 -9.71 3.17
N ARG A 77 8.90 -8.96 4.23
CA ARG A 77 8.50 -9.56 5.51
C ARG A 77 7.18 -10.30 5.39
N ALA A 78 6.19 -9.72 4.72
CA ALA A 78 4.87 -10.32 4.51
C ALA A 78 4.98 -11.62 3.71
N VAL A 79 5.77 -11.64 2.63
CA VAL A 79 6.03 -12.85 1.83
C VAL A 79 6.66 -13.96 2.68
N LYS A 80 7.68 -13.63 3.49
CA LYS A 80 8.33 -14.59 4.41
C LYS A 80 7.35 -15.17 5.45
N LYS A 81 6.33 -14.41 5.84
CA LYS A 81 5.30 -14.81 6.80
C LYS A 81 4.09 -15.52 6.15
N GLY A 82 4.00 -15.52 4.82
CA GLY A 82 2.81 -16.00 4.11
C GLY A 82 1.60 -15.09 4.26
N THR A 83 1.81 -13.81 4.59
CA THR A 83 0.77 -12.79 4.75
C THR A 83 0.45 -12.16 3.40
N ALA A 84 -0.82 -12.09 3.03
CA ALA A 84 -1.27 -11.43 1.81
C ALA A 84 -1.01 -9.92 1.86
N VAL A 85 -0.42 -9.36 0.80
CA VAL A 85 -0.18 -7.91 0.67
C VAL A 85 -1.25 -7.28 -0.22
N LEU A 86 -1.98 -6.31 0.33
CA LEU A 86 -2.94 -5.48 -0.38
C LEU A 86 -2.31 -4.09 -0.57
N ALA A 87 -1.86 -3.79 -1.78
CA ALA A 87 -1.13 -2.57 -2.09
C ALA A 87 -2.08 -1.38 -2.27
N LEU A 88 -1.92 -0.36 -1.45
CA LEU A 88 -2.59 0.92 -1.59
C LEU A 88 -1.79 1.87 -2.49
N LYS A 89 -2.50 2.79 -3.16
CA LYS A 89 -1.91 3.96 -3.83
C LYS A 89 -1.08 3.65 -5.07
N ALA A 90 -1.34 2.51 -5.73
CA ALA A 90 -0.66 2.14 -6.98
C ALA A 90 -0.75 3.24 -8.06
N LEU A 91 -1.87 3.97 -8.13
CA LEU A 91 -2.10 5.09 -9.05
C LEU A 91 -1.87 6.48 -8.40
N ALA A 92 -1.11 6.56 -7.31
CA ALA A 92 -0.71 7.84 -6.77
C ALA A 92 0.55 8.36 -7.48
N PHE A 93 0.50 9.65 -7.88
CA PHE A 93 1.69 10.37 -8.34
C PHE A 93 2.54 10.83 -7.15
N GLY A 94 1.92 11.51 -6.18
CA GLY A 94 2.65 12.03 -5.04
C GLY A 94 1.79 12.76 -4.01
N LYS A 95 2.45 13.46 -3.10
CA LYS A 95 1.82 14.30 -2.07
C LYS A 95 1.20 15.55 -2.73
N ILE A 96 0.03 15.98 -2.22
CA ILE A 96 -0.54 17.28 -2.54
C ILE A 96 0.32 18.34 -1.84
N SER A 97 0.72 19.40 -2.57
CA SER A 97 1.50 20.49 -2.01
C SER A 97 0.71 21.26 -0.95
N ASP A 98 1.43 21.81 0.03
CA ASP A 98 0.79 22.59 1.09
C ASP A 98 0.05 23.81 0.50
N GLY A 99 -1.23 23.96 0.83
CA GLY A 99 -2.10 25.03 0.34
C GLY A 99 -2.80 24.74 -1.00
N GLU A 100 -2.52 23.63 -1.65
CA GLU A 100 -3.26 23.20 -2.84
C GLU A 100 -4.58 22.52 -2.48
N ASN A 101 -5.62 22.80 -3.26
CA ASN A 101 -6.91 22.13 -3.12
C ASN A 101 -6.88 20.75 -3.76
N ARG A 102 -7.61 19.81 -3.17
CA ARG A 102 -7.82 18.50 -3.76
C ARG A 102 -8.61 18.61 -5.06
N ALA A 103 -8.00 18.23 -6.17
CA ALA A 103 -8.70 18.15 -7.45
C ALA A 103 -9.76 17.02 -7.45
N PHE A 104 -9.50 15.95 -6.68
CA PHE A 104 -10.36 14.79 -6.56
C PHE A 104 -10.72 14.56 -5.09
N PRO A 105 -12.00 14.75 -4.68
CA PRO A 105 -12.42 14.75 -3.28
C PRO A 105 -12.10 13.47 -2.52
N LYS A 106 -12.12 12.30 -3.18
CA LYS A 106 -11.82 11.00 -2.57
C LYS A 106 -10.33 10.65 -2.58
N CYS A 107 -9.47 11.47 -3.23
CA CYS A 107 -8.02 11.31 -3.21
C CYS A 107 -7.40 12.39 -2.31
N TRP A 108 -6.67 11.98 -1.27
CA TRP A 108 -5.88 12.90 -0.43
C TRP A 108 -4.40 12.97 -0.86
N TYR A 109 -4.13 12.55 -2.06
CA TYR A 109 -2.87 12.58 -2.79
C TYR A 109 -3.14 13.02 -4.24
N VAL A 110 -2.11 13.36 -4.99
CA VAL A 110 -2.22 13.62 -6.43
C VAL A 110 -2.31 12.29 -7.15
N PRO A 111 -3.45 11.94 -7.80
CA PRO A 111 -3.52 10.74 -8.61
C PRO A 111 -2.83 10.93 -9.96
N ILE A 112 -2.45 9.83 -10.60
CA ILE A 112 -1.92 9.84 -11.97
C ILE A 112 -3.10 9.97 -12.94
N GLU A 113 -3.14 11.07 -13.70
CA GLU A 113 -4.16 11.32 -14.73
C GLU A 113 -3.71 10.88 -16.13
N ASP A 114 -2.41 10.85 -16.37
CA ASP A 114 -1.83 10.37 -17.62
C ASP A 114 -1.93 8.86 -17.73
N SER A 115 -2.59 8.37 -18.78
CA SER A 115 -2.89 6.95 -18.93
C SER A 115 -1.67 6.08 -19.18
N GLU A 116 -0.62 6.61 -19.83
CA GLU A 116 0.62 5.86 -20.09
C GLU A 116 1.41 5.68 -18.79
N LEU A 117 1.51 6.73 -18.00
CA LEU A 117 2.15 6.66 -16.69
C LEU A 117 1.34 5.79 -15.72
N ALA A 118 0.02 5.86 -15.76
CA ALA A 118 -0.87 5.03 -14.95
C ALA A 118 -0.70 3.53 -15.27
N ASP A 119 -0.60 3.17 -16.57
CA ASP A 119 -0.32 1.81 -17.02
C ASP A 119 1.01 1.30 -16.42
N LEU A 120 2.07 2.08 -16.56
CA LEU A 120 3.38 1.71 -16.03
C LEU A 120 3.37 1.59 -14.50
N ALA A 121 2.78 2.55 -13.80
CA ALA A 121 2.73 2.58 -12.33
C ALA A 121 1.93 1.42 -11.74
N LEU A 122 0.77 1.10 -12.32
CA LEU A 122 -0.06 -0.01 -11.87
C LEU A 122 0.61 -1.35 -12.18
N ARG A 123 1.17 -1.52 -13.38
CA ARG A 123 1.91 -2.74 -13.74
C ARG A 123 3.17 -2.92 -12.89
N PHE A 124 3.88 -1.83 -12.53
CA PHE A 124 4.98 -1.90 -11.58
C PHE A 124 4.52 -2.48 -10.24
N THR A 125 3.44 -1.94 -9.68
CA THR A 125 2.91 -2.38 -8.39
C THR A 125 2.46 -3.85 -8.46
N LEU A 126 1.74 -4.25 -9.51
CA LEU A 126 1.24 -5.62 -9.70
C LEU A 126 2.35 -6.62 -10.05
N SER A 127 3.52 -6.16 -10.49
CA SER A 127 4.70 -7.01 -10.72
C SER A 127 5.49 -7.28 -9.43
N GLN A 128 5.16 -6.62 -8.33
CA GLN A 128 5.71 -6.96 -7.01
C GLN A 128 5.02 -8.22 -6.46
N PRO A 129 5.62 -8.94 -5.51
CA PRO A 129 5.02 -10.13 -4.92
C PRO A 129 3.88 -9.74 -3.95
N ILE A 130 2.80 -9.19 -4.50
CA ILE A 130 1.60 -8.77 -3.79
C ILE A 130 0.39 -9.61 -4.18
N THR A 131 -0.66 -9.53 -3.40
CA THR A 131 -1.93 -10.26 -3.65
C THR A 131 -2.88 -9.46 -4.52
N ALA A 132 -3.00 -8.15 -4.26
CA ALA A 132 -3.87 -7.25 -5.02
C ALA A 132 -3.43 -5.79 -4.86
N ALA A 133 -3.75 -4.96 -5.85
CA ALA A 133 -3.71 -3.51 -5.76
C ALA A 133 -5.11 -2.95 -5.53
N ILE A 134 -5.23 -1.96 -4.66
CA ILE A 134 -6.49 -1.27 -4.37
C ILE A 134 -6.50 0.04 -5.14
N PRO A 135 -7.43 0.22 -6.09
CA PRO A 135 -7.53 1.44 -6.88
C PRO A 135 -8.02 2.63 -6.04
N PRO A 136 -7.86 3.88 -6.53
CA PRO A 136 -8.43 5.06 -5.89
C PRO A 136 -9.95 4.98 -5.77
N GLY A 137 -10.53 5.70 -4.80
CA GLY A 137 -11.98 5.74 -4.60
C GLY A 137 -12.76 6.58 -5.63
N GLU A 138 -12.10 7.27 -6.55
CA GLU A 138 -12.72 8.00 -7.65
C GLU A 138 -12.99 7.05 -8.83
N GLU A 139 -14.20 7.07 -9.35
CA GLU A 139 -14.68 6.21 -10.43
C GLU A 139 -13.76 6.27 -11.66
N LYS A 140 -13.37 7.48 -12.09
CA LYS A 140 -12.43 7.69 -13.20
C LYS A 140 -11.16 6.85 -13.11
N PHE A 141 -10.56 6.77 -11.93
CA PHE A 141 -9.30 6.03 -11.74
C PHE A 141 -9.53 4.53 -11.49
N PHE A 142 -10.72 4.19 -10.98
CA PHE A 142 -11.12 2.81 -10.90
C PHE A 142 -11.31 2.21 -12.29
N ASP A 143 -12.03 2.90 -13.17
CA ASP A 143 -12.25 2.47 -14.55
C ASP A 143 -10.92 2.39 -15.31
N MET A 144 -10.06 3.41 -15.17
CA MET A 144 -8.70 3.38 -15.74
C MET A 144 -7.91 2.15 -15.28
N ALA A 145 -8.01 1.77 -14.00
CA ALA A 145 -7.33 0.57 -13.50
C ALA A 145 -7.88 -0.72 -14.13
N ILE A 146 -9.19 -0.80 -14.36
CA ILE A 146 -9.81 -1.95 -15.03
C ILE A 146 -9.34 -2.04 -16.49
N ASP A 147 -9.35 -0.94 -17.24
CA ASP A 147 -8.88 -0.89 -18.62
C ASP A 147 -7.41 -1.35 -18.76
N ILE A 148 -6.55 -0.95 -17.81
CA ILE A 148 -5.16 -1.40 -17.76
C ILE A 148 -5.08 -2.92 -17.51
N LEU A 149 -5.94 -3.45 -16.64
CA LEU A 149 -5.93 -4.88 -16.27
C LEU A 149 -6.37 -5.78 -17.43
N ASP A 150 -7.25 -5.33 -18.31
CA ASP A 150 -7.69 -6.09 -19.49
C ASP A 150 -6.52 -6.44 -20.43
N ASN A 151 -5.44 -5.65 -20.39
CA ASN A 151 -4.24 -5.84 -21.19
C ASN A 151 -2.99 -6.03 -20.32
N PHE A 152 -3.14 -6.52 -19.10
CA PHE A 152 -2.04 -6.64 -18.15
C PHE A 152 -0.89 -7.50 -18.69
N ARG A 153 0.30 -6.97 -18.57
CA ARG A 153 1.58 -7.68 -18.70
C ARG A 153 2.54 -7.20 -17.61
N PRO A 154 3.41 -8.07 -17.09
CA PRO A 154 4.44 -7.64 -16.14
C PRO A 154 5.27 -6.48 -16.72
N ILE A 155 5.71 -5.59 -15.83
CA ILE A 155 6.57 -4.48 -16.23
C ILE A 155 7.96 -5.02 -16.63
N SER A 156 8.54 -4.46 -17.69
CA SER A 156 9.92 -4.80 -18.11
C SER A 156 10.97 -3.98 -17.33
N ASP A 157 12.24 -4.43 -17.40
CA ASP A 157 13.36 -3.71 -16.79
C ASP A 157 13.51 -2.29 -17.36
N HIS A 158 13.32 -2.13 -18.67
CA HIS A 158 13.38 -0.82 -19.34
C HIS A 158 12.27 0.12 -18.85
N GLU A 159 11.04 -0.36 -18.74
CA GLU A 159 9.90 0.40 -18.21
C GLU A 159 10.12 0.74 -16.72
N THR A 160 10.70 -0.17 -15.96
CA THR A 160 11.04 0.04 -14.55
C THR A 160 12.09 1.15 -14.40
N GLU A 161 13.12 1.16 -15.23
CA GLU A 161 14.14 2.21 -15.20
C GLU A 161 13.56 3.57 -15.64
N TYR A 162 12.65 3.59 -16.61
CA TYR A 162 11.91 4.79 -16.99
C TYR A 162 11.07 5.33 -15.81
N LEU A 163 10.29 4.46 -15.13
CA LEU A 163 9.55 4.86 -13.93
C LEU A 163 10.44 5.41 -12.83
N LYS A 164 11.59 4.80 -12.61
CA LYS A 164 12.57 5.26 -11.62
C LYS A 164 13.07 6.67 -11.94
N GLN A 165 13.35 6.98 -13.20
CA GLN A 165 13.73 8.34 -13.62
C GLN A 165 12.56 9.32 -13.41
N ARG A 166 11.35 8.95 -13.82
CA ARG A 166 10.14 9.75 -13.65
C ARG A 166 9.78 9.98 -12.18
N SER A 167 10.17 9.08 -11.28
CA SER A 167 9.88 9.22 -9.86
C SER A 167 10.46 10.52 -9.26
N CYS A 168 11.58 11.03 -9.79
CA CYS A 168 12.19 12.29 -9.34
C CYS A 168 11.31 13.54 -9.54
N GLU A 169 10.23 13.43 -10.33
CA GLU A 169 9.29 14.55 -10.57
C GLU A 169 8.21 14.64 -9.47
N ALA A 170 8.10 13.64 -8.61
CA ALA A 170 7.06 13.53 -7.60
C ALA A 170 7.63 13.68 -6.18
N ILE A 171 6.81 14.12 -5.25
CA ILE A 171 7.13 14.14 -3.82
C ILE A 171 6.44 12.91 -3.19
N PRO A 172 7.19 11.95 -2.64
CA PRO A 172 6.60 10.81 -1.95
C PRO A 172 5.70 11.25 -0.78
N MET A 173 4.61 10.52 -0.55
CA MET A 173 3.70 10.80 0.57
C MET A 173 4.25 10.28 1.91
N PHE A 174 5.10 9.26 1.85
CA PHE A 174 5.72 8.61 3.00
C PHE A 174 7.19 8.34 2.70
N ASN A 175 8.04 8.42 3.73
CA ASN A 175 9.45 8.10 3.66
C ASN A 175 9.81 7.07 4.75
N LEU A 176 10.86 6.29 4.50
CA LEU A 176 11.38 5.38 5.52
C LEU A 176 11.95 6.19 6.69
N GLY A 177 11.52 5.88 7.91
CA GLY A 177 11.99 6.55 9.13
C GLY A 177 11.22 7.83 9.50
N GLU A 178 10.07 8.10 8.89
CA GLU A 178 9.14 9.16 9.29
C GLU A 178 7.95 8.60 10.06
#